data_33eb878d7762d9e755c872ee2d7fb2a8
#
_entry.id   33eb878d7762d9e755c872ee2d7fb2a8
#
_cell.length_a   1.000
_cell.length_b   1.000
_cell.length_c   1.000
_cell.angle_alpha   90.00
_cell.angle_beta   90.00
_cell.angle_gamma   90.00
#
_symmetry.space_group_name_H-M   'P 1'
#
loop_
_entity.id
_entity.type
_entity.pdbx_description
1 polymer ?
#
loop_
_entity_poly.entity_id
_entity_poly.type
_entity_poly.pdbx_seq_one_letter_code
_entity_poly.pdbx_strand_id
1 'polypeptide(L)'
;MQKVIFVMGATAAGKTHFINTHYSDLGVDILNVYDYQLRAYDEAGFGEAVPVHARFRCLMNANNMLLADIVEKVRQGRNVVVEQTFFKAKRRIAYIDEIRKAADVIIEIYVMCPGDDLWESNLKKREMDGMIQRYKEQAAHDIEFPNPAEGIDRIYKVTDGEICLQMEPPRPEILDKARKELAGEAERIRCEDDERRKRKELLESMNTRPFWHYCEVCGKKEFITAKEAFNSGWDYPPQMGDFGLLGPRMCGGCLLEDTLYWRVNTEKKVPLPIVVEGILTPEELVTWKRIKGEPESLLDVEENGAG
;
A
#
# COMPACT_ATOMS: atom_id res chain seq x y z
N MET A 1 26.85 25.30 6.46
CA MET A 1 26.14 24.55 5.40
C MET A 1 25.04 23.74 6.09
N GLN A 2 23.83 23.79 5.55
CA GLN A 2 22.66 23.11 6.08
C GLN A 2 22.82 21.58 6.01
N LYS A 3 22.27 20.86 7.00
CA LYS A 3 22.39 19.41 7.08
C LYS A 3 21.03 18.71 7.21
N VAL A 4 20.94 17.56 6.55
CA VAL A 4 19.92 16.55 6.81
C VAL A 4 20.62 15.29 7.29
N ILE A 5 20.25 14.83 8.47
CA ILE A 5 20.89 13.73 9.17
C ILE A 5 19.87 12.60 9.32
N PHE A 6 20.15 11.45 8.74
CA PHE A 6 19.35 10.26 8.94
C PHE A 6 19.98 9.35 9.99
N VAL A 7 19.21 8.98 10.99
CA VAL A 7 19.57 7.95 11.96
C VAL A 7 18.76 6.70 11.66
N MET A 8 19.42 5.69 11.10
CA MET A 8 18.79 4.47 10.62
C MET A 8 19.23 3.24 11.41
N GLY A 9 18.45 2.18 11.34
CA GLY A 9 18.74 0.90 11.97
C GLY A 9 17.48 0.13 12.35
N ALA A 10 17.66 -1.09 12.81
CA ALA A 10 16.56 -1.96 13.23
C ALA A 10 15.75 -1.39 14.41
N THR A 11 14.61 -2.00 14.69
CA THR A 11 13.84 -1.73 15.92
C THR A 11 14.74 -1.99 17.14
N ALA A 12 14.65 -1.13 18.15
CA ALA A 12 15.44 -1.19 19.38
C ALA A 12 16.98 -1.06 19.20
N ALA A 13 17.47 -0.66 18.01
CA ALA A 13 18.91 -0.43 17.78
C ALA A 13 19.49 0.80 18.49
N GLY A 14 18.70 1.55 19.27
CA GLY A 14 19.16 2.71 20.04
C GLY A 14 19.06 4.06 19.31
N LYS A 15 18.36 4.16 18.19
CA LYS A 15 18.21 5.40 17.39
C LYS A 15 17.75 6.60 18.20
N THR A 16 16.63 6.46 18.90
CA THR A 16 16.06 7.52 19.75
C THR A 16 17.03 7.97 20.85
N HIS A 17 17.71 7.01 21.50
CA HIS A 17 18.71 7.33 22.50
C HIS A 17 19.87 8.13 21.91
N PHE A 18 20.38 7.69 20.76
CA PHE A 18 21.45 8.38 20.03
C PHE A 18 21.05 9.83 19.67
N ILE A 19 19.85 10.01 19.12
CA ILE A 19 19.33 11.33 18.75
C ILE A 19 19.21 12.23 19.98
N ASN A 20 18.64 11.75 21.07
CA ASN A 20 18.47 12.52 22.29
C ASN A 20 19.81 12.92 22.91
N THR A 21 20.82 12.03 22.83
CA THR A 21 22.14 12.31 23.37
C THR A 21 22.93 13.34 22.56
N HIS A 22 22.77 13.35 21.23
CA HIS A 22 23.62 14.13 20.34
C HIS A 22 22.97 15.37 19.73
N TYR A 23 21.62 15.44 19.69
CA TYR A 23 20.92 16.47 18.93
C TYR A 23 19.83 17.25 19.67
N SER A 24 19.38 16.80 20.86
CA SER A 24 18.26 17.44 21.58
C SER A 24 18.50 18.92 21.90
N ASP A 25 19.73 19.30 22.18
CA ASP A 25 20.07 20.64 22.62
C ASP A 25 20.62 21.57 21.50
N LEU A 26 20.62 21.09 20.25
CA LEU A 26 21.24 21.81 19.14
C LEU A 26 20.26 22.68 18.32
N GLY A 27 19.00 22.79 18.71
CA GLY A 27 18.00 23.59 18.00
C GLY A 27 17.70 23.09 16.58
N VAL A 28 17.89 21.79 16.34
CA VAL A 28 17.56 21.11 15.07
C VAL A 28 16.15 20.55 15.12
N ASP A 29 15.52 20.37 13.96
CA ASP A 29 14.23 19.66 13.88
C ASP A 29 14.45 18.17 13.94
N ILE A 30 13.87 17.52 14.94
CA ILE A 30 13.90 16.05 15.07
C ILE A 30 12.56 15.51 14.60
N LEU A 31 12.60 14.65 13.56
CA LEU A 31 11.42 14.03 12.95
C LEU A 31 11.49 12.52 13.11
N ASN A 32 10.45 11.93 13.70
CA ASN A 32 10.34 10.48 13.90
C ASN A 32 9.20 9.92 13.06
N VAL A 33 9.47 8.93 12.23
CA VAL A 33 8.46 8.29 11.37
C VAL A 33 7.25 7.76 12.15
N TYR A 34 7.45 7.38 13.41
CA TYR A 34 6.35 6.87 14.23
C TYR A 34 5.28 7.94 14.50
N ASP A 35 5.67 9.20 14.71
CA ASP A 35 4.73 10.29 14.91
C ASP A 35 3.85 10.51 13.67
N TYR A 36 4.45 10.38 12.49
CA TYR A 36 3.71 10.43 11.22
C TYR A 36 2.81 9.23 11.01
N GLN A 37 3.18 8.05 11.51
CA GLN A 37 2.31 6.87 11.47
C GLN A 37 1.06 7.08 12.32
N LEU A 38 1.20 7.61 13.54
CA LEU A 38 0.06 7.93 14.39
C LEU A 38 -0.85 8.96 13.71
N ARG A 39 -0.30 10.03 13.16
CA ARG A 39 -1.09 11.01 12.40
C ARG A 39 -1.82 10.39 11.21
N ALA A 40 -1.15 9.54 10.43
CA ALA A 40 -1.78 8.85 9.30
C ALA A 40 -2.91 7.90 9.73
N TYR A 41 -2.81 7.30 10.93
CA TYR A 41 -3.88 6.50 11.50
C TYR A 41 -5.07 7.35 11.91
N ASP A 42 -4.84 8.48 12.56
CA ASP A 42 -5.88 9.41 12.97
C ASP A 42 -6.60 10.04 11.77
N GLU A 43 -5.86 10.48 10.74
CA GLU A 43 -6.43 11.01 9.50
C GLU A 43 -7.29 9.97 8.75
N ALA A 44 -6.94 8.70 8.87
CA ALA A 44 -7.72 7.60 8.29
C ALA A 44 -8.93 7.18 9.16
N GLY A 45 -9.10 7.79 10.34
CA GLY A 45 -10.20 7.52 11.27
C GLY A 45 -10.07 6.21 12.06
N PHE A 46 -8.87 5.63 12.15
CA PHE A 46 -8.67 4.33 12.81
C PHE A 46 -8.23 4.44 14.27
N GLY A 47 -7.68 5.58 14.72
CA GLY A 47 -7.09 5.70 16.06
C GLY A 47 -6.03 4.62 16.31
N GLU A 48 -6.06 3.97 17.48
CA GLU A 48 -5.11 2.91 17.84
C GLU A 48 -5.40 1.54 17.18
N ALA A 49 -6.63 1.31 16.73
CA ALA A 49 -7.10 0.01 16.22
C ALA A 49 -7.08 -0.06 14.69
N VAL A 50 -5.88 0.00 14.08
CA VAL A 50 -5.73 0.00 12.61
C VAL A 50 -5.91 -1.41 12.04
N PRO A 51 -6.89 -1.64 11.13
CA PRO A 51 -7.08 -2.91 10.46
C PRO A 51 -5.83 -3.30 9.64
N VAL A 52 -5.52 -4.60 9.59
CA VAL A 52 -4.31 -5.11 8.91
C VAL A 52 -4.23 -4.65 7.45
N HIS A 53 -5.36 -4.66 6.72
CA HIS A 53 -5.43 -4.24 5.33
C HIS A 53 -5.18 -2.73 5.12
N ALA A 54 -5.41 -1.89 6.13
CA ALA A 54 -5.19 -0.45 6.06
C ALA A 54 -3.77 -0.04 6.47
N ARG A 55 -3.06 -0.86 7.25
CA ARG A 55 -1.74 -0.55 7.82
C ARG A 55 -0.72 -0.14 6.76
N PHE A 56 -0.66 -0.89 5.65
CA PHE A 56 0.29 -0.59 4.58
C PHE A 56 0.04 0.78 3.95
N ARG A 57 -1.24 1.12 3.67
CA ARG A 57 -1.61 2.43 3.11
C ARG A 57 -1.26 3.57 4.07
N CYS A 58 -1.58 3.41 5.35
CA CYS A 58 -1.23 4.41 6.36
C CYS A 58 0.29 4.58 6.50
N LEU A 59 1.06 3.50 6.44
CA LEU A 59 2.52 3.56 6.45
C LEU A 59 3.08 4.31 5.24
N MET A 60 2.53 4.09 4.04
CA MET A 60 2.91 4.82 2.83
C MET A 60 2.59 6.32 2.97
N ASN A 61 1.39 6.65 3.46
CA ASN A 61 0.99 8.04 3.73
C ASN A 61 1.91 8.71 4.75
N ALA A 62 2.21 8.05 5.87
CA ALA A 62 3.14 8.54 6.89
C ALA A 62 4.52 8.87 6.32
N ASN A 63 5.06 8.02 5.44
CA ASN A 63 6.34 8.28 4.78
C ASN A 63 6.29 9.49 3.83
N ASN A 64 5.17 9.67 3.11
CA ASN A 64 4.98 10.84 2.24
C ASN A 64 4.87 12.13 3.06
N MET A 65 4.14 12.10 4.18
CA MET A 65 4.01 13.24 5.09
C MET A 65 5.37 13.60 5.71
N LEU A 66 6.13 12.61 6.17
CA LEU A 66 7.48 12.81 6.69
C LEU A 66 8.40 13.45 5.65
N LEU A 67 8.42 12.93 4.42
CA LEU A 67 9.24 13.49 3.34
C LEU A 67 8.85 14.94 3.01
N ALA A 68 7.55 15.22 2.93
CA ALA A 68 7.06 16.57 2.67
C ALA A 68 7.51 17.56 3.76
N ASP A 69 7.46 17.17 5.04
CA ASP A 69 7.90 18.01 6.15
C ASP A 69 9.43 18.20 6.16
N ILE A 70 10.21 17.17 5.86
CA ILE A 70 11.66 17.30 5.67
C ILE A 70 11.97 18.34 4.60
N VAL A 71 11.33 18.23 3.42
CA VAL A 71 11.54 19.12 2.28
C VAL A 71 11.15 20.57 2.64
N GLU A 72 10.05 20.77 3.36
CA GLU A 72 9.62 22.09 3.78
C GLU A 72 10.62 22.73 4.78
N LYS A 73 11.09 21.98 5.78
CA LYS A 73 12.09 22.46 6.73
C LYS A 73 13.44 22.78 6.05
N VAL A 74 13.82 21.97 5.07
CA VAL A 74 15.01 22.21 4.26
C VAL A 74 14.89 23.51 3.46
N ARG A 75 13.73 23.80 2.84
CA ARG A 75 13.47 25.08 2.16
C ARG A 75 13.54 26.29 3.10
N GLN A 76 13.19 26.08 4.36
CA GLN A 76 13.30 27.11 5.41
C GLN A 76 14.73 27.29 5.94
N GLY A 77 15.72 26.58 5.41
CA GLY A 77 17.12 26.67 5.85
C GLY A 77 17.42 25.93 7.16
N ARG A 78 16.53 25.08 7.65
CA ARG A 78 16.66 24.39 8.95
C ARG A 78 17.44 23.10 8.82
N ASN A 79 18.23 22.77 9.84
CA ASN A 79 18.85 21.46 9.98
C ASN A 79 17.82 20.45 10.48
N VAL A 80 17.83 19.24 9.91
CA VAL A 80 16.84 18.21 10.22
C VAL A 80 17.54 16.91 10.60
N VAL A 81 17.07 16.29 11.68
CA VAL A 81 17.44 14.91 12.08
C VAL A 81 16.23 14.03 11.92
N VAL A 82 16.38 12.92 11.20
CA VAL A 82 15.29 12.00 10.85
C VAL A 82 15.54 10.64 11.45
N GLU A 83 14.65 10.18 12.33
CA GLU A 83 14.63 8.82 12.83
C GLU A 83 13.78 7.93 11.91
N GLN A 84 14.42 6.96 11.24
CA GLN A 84 13.75 6.05 10.31
C GLN A 84 14.49 4.70 10.22
N THR A 85 13.82 3.64 9.79
CA THR A 85 14.48 2.34 9.54
C THR A 85 15.37 2.36 8.29
N PHE A 86 14.90 2.95 7.20
CA PHE A 86 15.63 3.14 5.93
C PHE A 86 16.38 1.91 5.38
N PHE A 87 15.79 0.73 5.47
CA PHE A 87 16.48 -0.52 5.14
C PHE A 87 16.88 -0.64 3.67
N LYS A 88 16.10 -0.10 2.74
CA LYS A 88 16.34 -0.27 1.28
C LYS A 88 16.91 0.99 0.64
N ALA A 89 17.94 0.81 -0.21
CA ALA A 89 18.59 1.87 -0.97
C ALA A 89 17.59 2.68 -1.80
N LYS A 90 16.64 2.02 -2.47
CA LYS A 90 15.63 2.71 -3.29
C LYS A 90 14.84 3.76 -2.51
N ARG A 91 14.50 3.49 -1.25
CA ARG A 91 13.77 4.45 -0.41
C ARG A 91 14.65 5.63 -0.02
N ARG A 92 15.91 5.36 0.36
CA ARG A 92 16.88 6.42 0.69
C ARG A 92 17.11 7.33 -0.50
N ILE A 93 17.33 6.77 -1.70
CA ILE A 93 17.52 7.52 -2.95
C ILE A 93 16.31 8.41 -3.23
N ALA A 94 15.08 7.88 -3.11
CA ALA A 94 13.87 8.68 -3.33
C ALA A 94 13.79 9.90 -2.39
N TYR A 95 14.13 9.73 -1.11
CA TYR A 95 14.18 10.84 -0.15
C TYR A 95 15.28 11.83 -0.49
N ILE A 96 16.49 11.35 -0.76
CA ILE A 96 17.66 12.17 -1.08
C ILE A 96 17.42 13.00 -2.35
N ASP A 97 16.85 12.40 -3.38
CA ASP A 97 16.54 13.09 -4.64
C ASP A 97 15.56 14.25 -4.40
N GLU A 98 14.49 14.05 -3.63
CA GLU A 98 13.54 15.12 -3.32
C GLU A 98 14.14 16.22 -2.43
N ILE A 99 14.97 15.85 -1.44
CA ILE A 99 15.65 16.81 -0.58
C ILE A 99 16.63 17.66 -1.39
N ARG A 100 17.42 17.05 -2.28
CA ARG A 100 18.39 17.74 -3.13
C ARG A 100 17.74 18.65 -4.18
N LYS A 101 16.51 18.35 -4.62
CA LYS A 101 15.71 19.26 -5.45
C LYS A 101 15.30 20.52 -4.69
N ALA A 102 15.17 20.44 -3.37
CA ALA A 102 14.72 21.54 -2.53
C ALA A 102 15.84 22.52 -2.17
N ALA A 103 17.03 22.03 -1.85
CA ALA A 103 18.20 22.83 -1.51
C ALA A 103 19.52 22.05 -1.60
N ASP A 104 20.65 22.78 -1.66
CA ASP A 104 21.99 22.21 -1.54
C ASP A 104 22.31 22.00 -0.05
N VAL A 105 22.29 20.74 0.37
CA VAL A 105 22.47 20.33 1.77
C VAL A 105 23.50 19.23 1.90
N ILE A 106 24.15 19.12 3.05
CA ILE A 106 24.97 17.95 3.41
C ILE A 106 24.02 16.86 3.95
N ILE A 107 24.11 15.66 3.36
CA ILE A 107 23.38 14.47 3.80
C ILE A 107 24.30 13.53 4.54
N GLU A 108 24.00 13.32 5.81
CA GLU A 108 24.73 12.41 6.70
C GLU A 108 23.83 11.26 7.14
N ILE A 109 24.37 10.04 7.16
CA ILE A 109 23.64 8.86 7.66
C ILE A 109 24.42 8.21 8.79
N TYR A 110 23.75 7.98 9.91
CA TYR A 110 24.23 7.19 11.03
C TYR A 110 23.50 5.85 11.04
N VAL A 111 24.25 4.77 10.84
CA VAL A 111 23.72 3.40 10.83
C VAL A 111 23.95 2.78 12.20
N MET A 112 22.86 2.59 12.95
CA MET A 112 22.90 1.96 14.27
C MET A 112 23.07 0.45 14.14
N CYS A 113 24.20 -0.05 14.57
CA CYS A 113 24.61 -1.46 14.54
C CYS A 113 25.01 -1.92 15.94
N PRO A 114 24.09 -2.02 16.92
CA PRO A 114 24.43 -2.47 18.26
C PRO A 114 24.96 -3.90 18.23
N GLY A 115 25.83 -4.24 19.17
CA GLY A 115 26.20 -5.63 19.43
C GLY A 115 24.99 -6.46 19.86
N ASP A 116 25.04 -7.76 19.65
CA ASP A 116 23.92 -8.67 19.90
C ASP A 116 23.37 -8.57 21.31
N ASP A 117 24.23 -8.54 22.32
CA ASP A 117 23.86 -8.48 23.74
C ASP A 117 23.12 -7.19 24.08
N LEU A 118 23.61 -6.04 23.59
CA LEU A 118 22.97 -4.74 23.79
C LEU A 118 21.60 -4.69 23.08
N TRP A 119 21.53 -5.19 21.86
CA TRP A 119 20.29 -5.21 21.08
C TRP A 119 19.23 -6.10 21.70
N GLU A 120 19.59 -7.32 22.13
CA GLU A 120 18.67 -8.21 22.86
C GLU A 120 18.19 -7.58 24.17
N SER A 121 19.09 -6.95 24.93
CA SER A 121 18.72 -6.23 26.15
C SER A 121 17.70 -5.13 25.86
N ASN A 122 17.88 -4.38 24.76
CA ASN A 122 16.96 -3.32 24.36
C ASN A 122 15.60 -3.86 23.90
N LEU A 123 15.56 -5.01 23.21
CA LEU A 123 14.33 -5.67 22.81
C LEU A 123 13.56 -6.19 24.03
N LYS A 124 14.26 -6.82 24.99
CA LYS A 124 13.67 -7.28 26.28
C LYS A 124 13.04 -6.12 27.06
N LYS A 125 13.73 -4.98 27.16
CA LYS A 125 13.17 -3.78 27.82
C LYS A 125 11.86 -3.27 27.18
N ARG A 126 11.58 -3.64 25.94
CA ARG A 126 10.36 -3.30 25.19
C ARG A 126 9.33 -4.43 25.17
N GLU A 127 9.52 -5.47 25.99
CA GLU A 127 8.64 -6.66 26.03
C GLU A 127 8.51 -7.36 24.68
N MET A 128 9.60 -7.37 23.89
CA MET A 128 9.65 -7.96 22.55
C MET A 128 10.44 -9.27 22.51
N ASP A 129 10.56 -9.98 23.63
CA ASP A 129 11.39 -11.19 23.78
C ASP A 129 11.05 -12.27 22.75
N GLY A 130 9.76 -12.52 22.53
CA GLY A 130 9.28 -13.49 21.56
C GLY A 130 9.56 -13.12 20.10
N MET A 131 10.09 -11.92 19.83
CA MET A 131 10.34 -11.39 18.48
C MET A 131 11.84 -11.26 18.15
N ILE A 132 12.75 -11.56 19.10
CA ILE A 132 14.19 -11.32 18.93
C ILE A 132 14.72 -11.99 17.67
N GLN A 133 14.46 -13.28 17.51
CA GLN A 133 14.94 -14.02 16.35
C GLN A 133 14.43 -13.45 15.02
N ARG A 134 13.14 -13.08 14.98
CA ARG A 134 12.53 -12.46 13.79
C ARG A 134 13.18 -11.13 13.44
N TYR A 135 13.48 -10.28 14.43
CA TYR A 135 14.16 -9.00 14.17
C TYR A 135 15.60 -9.19 13.70
N LYS A 136 16.31 -10.19 14.22
CA LYS A 136 17.66 -10.53 13.76
C LYS A 136 17.66 -11.01 12.30
N GLU A 137 16.74 -11.91 11.95
CA GLU A 137 16.57 -12.39 10.58
C GLU A 137 16.18 -11.24 9.63
N GLN A 138 15.23 -10.42 10.03
CA GLN A 138 14.83 -9.25 9.25
C GLN A 138 15.99 -8.28 9.03
N ALA A 139 16.77 -7.98 10.06
CA ALA A 139 17.92 -7.10 9.93
C ALA A 139 18.99 -7.68 9.00
N ALA A 140 19.26 -8.98 9.08
CA ALA A 140 20.23 -9.66 8.22
C ALA A 140 19.84 -9.67 6.74
N HIS A 141 18.52 -9.77 6.42
CA HIS A 141 18.03 -9.88 5.05
C HIS A 141 17.60 -8.55 4.44
N ASP A 142 17.09 -7.61 5.25
CA ASP A 142 16.43 -6.42 4.75
C ASP A 142 17.31 -5.18 4.75
N ILE A 143 18.36 -5.12 5.59
CA ILE A 143 19.23 -3.94 5.69
C ILE A 143 20.22 -3.94 4.54
N GLU A 144 20.03 -3.02 3.59
CA GLU A 144 21.03 -2.65 2.60
C GLU A 144 21.88 -1.53 3.18
N PHE A 145 23.17 -1.80 3.45
CA PHE A 145 24.07 -0.78 4.02
C PHE A 145 24.18 0.41 3.06
N PRO A 146 24.10 1.68 3.55
CA PRO A 146 24.17 2.85 2.70
C PRO A 146 25.48 2.94 1.92
N ASN A 147 25.43 3.54 0.73
CA ASN A 147 26.58 3.75 -0.12
C ASN A 147 26.64 5.20 -0.64
N PRO A 148 27.83 5.80 -0.79
CA PRO A 148 27.97 7.17 -1.32
C PRO A 148 27.32 7.40 -2.69
N ALA A 149 27.21 6.35 -3.52
CA ALA A 149 26.52 6.43 -4.81
C ALA A 149 25.04 6.81 -4.70
N GLU A 150 24.43 6.64 -3.51
CA GLU A 150 23.04 7.05 -3.26
C GLU A 150 22.87 8.58 -3.12
N GLY A 151 23.96 9.36 -3.21
CA GLY A 151 23.95 10.81 -3.01
C GLY A 151 24.18 11.22 -1.56
N ILE A 152 24.78 10.33 -0.76
CA ILE A 152 25.11 10.54 0.66
C ILE A 152 26.53 11.11 0.78
N ASP A 153 26.69 12.20 1.52
CA ASP A 153 27.98 12.86 1.68
C ASP A 153 28.85 12.17 2.74
N ARG A 154 28.20 11.67 3.82
CA ARG A 154 28.92 10.98 4.92
C ARG A 154 28.09 9.85 5.49
N ILE A 155 28.76 8.72 5.71
CA ILE A 155 28.15 7.52 6.30
C ILE A 155 28.91 7.16 7.55
N TYR A 156 28.21 7.04 8.67
CA TYR A 156 28.77 6.64 9.95
C TYR A 156 28.14 5.33 10.42
N LYS A 157 28.97 4.40 10.86
CA LYS A 157 28.53 3.22 11.60
C LYS A 157 28.62 3.51 13.09
N VAL A 158 27.56 3.24 13.84
CA VAL A 158 27.50 3.39 15.29
C VAL A 158 27.37 2.01 15.92
N THR A 159 28.39 1.59 16.66
CA THR A 159 28.43 0.29 17.36
C THR A 159 28.68 0.54 18.85
N ASP A 160 27.69 0.20 19.66
CA ASP A 160 27.77 0.34 21.14
C ASP A 160 28.23 1.73 21.63
N GLY A 161 27.78 2.78 20.90
CA GLY A 161 28.12 4.17 21.19
C GLY A 161 29.39 4.69 20.49
N GLU A 162 30.21 3.83 19.91
CA GLU A 162 31.35 4.24 19.09
C GLU A 162 30.92 4.63 17.68
N ILE A 163 31.37 5.82 17.21
CA ILE A 163 31.01 6.37 15.89
C ILE A 163 32.21 6.27 14.94
N CYS A 164 32.08 5.48 13.89
CA CYS A 164 33.14 5.29 12.90
C CYS A 164 32.68 5.78 11.52
N LEU A 165 33.44 6.71 10.91
CA LEU A 165 33.22 7.13 9.52
C LEU A 165 33.54 5.97 8.57
N GLN A 166 32.60 5.68 7.64
CA GLN A 166 32.77 4.65 6.63
C GLN A 166 33.30 5.27 5.33
N MET A 167 34.39 4.72 4.82
CA MET A 167 35.10 5.20 3.61
C MET A 167 35.00 4.17 2.49
N GLU A 168 33.77 3.81 2.12
CA GLU A 168 33.54 2.90 0.99
C GLU A 168 33.51 3.67 -0.35
N PRO A 169 34.04 3.08 -1.45
CA PRO A 169 33.93 3.69 -2.76
C PRO A 169 32.45 3.68 -3.23
N PRO A 170 32.04 4.68 -4.03
CA PRO A 170 30.74 4.68 -4.67
C PRO A 170 30.54 3.44 -5.56
N ARG A 171 29.38 2.78 -5.44
CA ARG A 171 28.98 1.62 -6.23
C ARG A 171 27.80 2.01 -7.13
N PRO A 172 28.05 2.46 -8.38
CA PRO A 172 27.01 2.97 -9.29
C PRO A 172 25.88 1.96 -9.55
N GLU A 173 26.18 0.67 -9.54
CA GLU A 173 25.20 -0.40 -9.74
C GLU A 173 24.07 -0.42 -8.70
N ILE A 174 24.32 0.08 -7.48
CA ILE A 174 23.29 0.23 -6.45
C ILE A 174 22.29 1.31 -6.89
N LEU A 175 22.80 2.42 -7.38
CA LEU A 175 21.98 3.53 -7.87
C LEU A 175 21.15 3.12 -9.08
N ASP A 176 21.78 2.45 -10.07
CA ASP A 176 21.12 2.01 -11.28
C ASP A 176 20.00 0.99 -10.98
N LYS A 177 20.28 0.02 -10.10
CA LYS A 177 19.28 -0.95 -9.64
C LYS A 177 18.10 -0.24 -8.96
N ALA A 178 18.39 0.63 -7.99
CA ALA A 178 17.35 1.33 -7.22
C ALA A 178 16.49 2.23 -8.12
N ARG A 179 17.09 2.96 -9.06
CA ARG A 179 16.34 3.81 -10.02
C ARG A 179 15.47 2.99 -10.95
N LYS A 180 15.95 1.84 -11.42
CA LYS A 180 15.14 0.91 -12.23
C LYS A 180 13.93 0.37 -11.43
N GLU A 181 14.12 0.00 -10.17
CA GLU A 181 13.04 -0.44 -9.30
C GLU A 181 12.01 0.67 -9.03
N LEU A 182 12.46 1.91 -8.77
CA LEU A 182 11.59 3.07 -8.57
C LEU A 182 10.78 3.40 -9.84
N ALA A 183 11.42 3.36 -11.01
CA ALA A 183 10.71 3.59 -12.27
C ALA A 183 9.65 2.52 -12.54
N GLY A 184 9.94 1.25 -12.29
CA GLY A 184 8.98 0.17 -12.42
C GLY A 184 7.82 0.27 -11.42
N GLU A 185 8.08 0.73 -10.19
CA GLU A 185 7.04 0.95 -9.17
C GLU A 185 6.14 2.14 -9.55
N ALA A 186 6.71 3.24 -10.04
CA ALA A 186 5.97 4.40 -10.51
C ALA A 186 5.06 4.06 -11.71
N GLU A 187 5.57 3.26 -12.67
CA GLU A 187 4.78 2.79 -13.81
C GLU A 187 3.62 1.90 -13.37
N ARG A 188 3.85 0.97 -12.44
CA ARG A 188 2.80 0.10 -11.91
C ARG A 188 1.69 0.92 -11.22
N ILE A 189 2.07 1.88 -10.35
CA ILE A 189 1.11 2.77 -9.68
C ILE A 189 0.29 3.54 -10.72
N ARG A 190 0.94 4.07 -11.76
CA ARG A 190 0.26 4.81 -12.83
C ARG A 190 -0.75 3.92 -13.57
N CYS A 191 -0.38 2.68 -13.90
CA CYS A 191 -1.29 1.73 -14.54
C CYS A 191 -2.50 1.41 -13.65
N GLU A 192 -2.27 1.15 -12.36
CA GLU A 192 -3.34 0.87 -11.38
C GLU A 192 -4.30 2.06 -11.22
N ASP A 193 -3.77 3.29 -11.19
CA ASP A 193 -4.59 4.50 -11.10
C ASP A 193 -5.38 4.76 -12.38
N ASP A 194 -4.81 4.50 -13.55
CA ASP A 194 -5.49 4.60 -14.84
C ASP A 194 -6.61 3.56 -14.96
N GLU A 195 -6.37 2.32 -14.54
CA GLU A 195 -7.40 1.27 -14.50
C GLU A 195 -8.53 1.64 -13.54
N ARG A 196 -8.19 2.14 -12.35
CA ARG A 196 -9.18 2.59 -11.36
C ARG A 196 -10.02 3.75 -11.89
N ARG A 197 -9.39 4.72 -12.57
CA ARG A 197 -10.10 5.84 -13.20
C ARG A 197 -11.05 5.35 -14.30
N LYS A 198 -10.59 4.50 -15.22
CA LYS A 198 -11.43 3.92 -16.28
C LYS A 198 -12.61 3.14 -15.72
N ARG A 199 -12.36 2.34 -14.66
CA ARG A 199 -13.43 1.59 -14.00
C ARG A 199 -14.44 2.53 -13.33
N LYS A 200 -14.00 3.61 -12.69
CA LYS A 200 -14.88 4.60 -12.09
C LYS A 200 -15.75 5.29 -13.15
N GLU A 201 -15.15 5.74 -14.25
CA GLU A 201 -15.86 6.37 -15.39
C GLU A 201 -16.88 5.39 -16.00
N LEU A 202 -16.51 4.12 -16.13
CA LEU A 202 -17.41 3.07 -16.61
C LEU A 202 -18.61 2.89 -15.66
N LEU A 203 -18.39 2.74 -14.35
CA LEU A 203 -19.44 2.61 -13.35
C LEU A 203 -20.39 3.82 -13.34
N GLU A 204 -19.85 5.03 -13.44
CA GLU A 204 -20.66 6.24 -13.55
C GLU A 204 -21.52 6.25 -14.83
N SER A 205 -20.98 5.77 -15.95
CA SER A 205 -21.73 5.68 -17.20
C SER A 205 -22.89 4.67 -17.16
N MET A 206 -22.76 3.61 -16.35
CA MET A 206 -23.80 2.59 -16.20
C MET A 206 -25.11 3.11 -15.59
N ASN A 207 -25.07 4.26 -14.92
CA ASN A 207 -26.28 4.89 -14.37
C ASN A 207 -27.24 5.41 -15.45
N THR A 208 -26.74 5.71 -16.63
CA THR A 208 -27.53 6.37 -17.69
C THR A 208 -27.59 5.62 -19.01
N ARG A 209 -26.65 4.71 -19.26
CA ARG A 209 -26.59 3.93 -20.50
C ARG A 209 -27.29 2.59 -20.33
N PRO A 210 -27.90 2.03 -21.40
CA PRO A 210 -28.39 0.67 -21.37
C PRO A 210 -27.24 -0.33 -21.33
N PHE A 211 -27.50 -1.48 -20.71
CA PHE A 211 -26.62 -2.63 -20.65
C PHE A 211 -27.42 -3.94 -20.60
N TRP A 212 -26.76 -5.06 -20.81
CA TRP A 212 -27.42 -6.35 -20.82
C TRP A 212 -27.81 -6.80 -19.42
N HIS A 213 -29.09 -7.15 -19.26
CA HIS A 213 -29.62 -7.81 -18.06
C HIS A 213 -29.84 -9.29 -18.41
N TYR A 214 -29.29 -10.17 -17.57
CA TYR A 214 -29.36 -11.62 -17.76
C TYR A 214 -30.10 -12.24 -16.58
N CYS A 215 -31.22 -12.91 -16.83
CA CYS A 215 -31.87 -13.74 -15.83
C CYS A 215 -31.13 -15.08 -15.72
N GLU A 216 -30.50 -15.34 -14.59
CA GLU A 216 -29.77 -16.60 -14.36
C GLU A 216 -30.69 -17.81 -14.18
N VAL A 217 -31.99 -17.59 -13.95
CA VAL A 217 -32.99 -18.64 -13.74
C VAL A 217 -33.60 -19.11 -15.08
N CYS A 218 -34.18 -18.20 -15.88
CA CYS A 218 -34.87 -18.55 -17.11
C CYS A 218 -34.11 -18.19 -18.38
N GLY A 219 -32.92 -17.58 -18.27
CA GLY A 219 -32.12 -17.20 -19.43
C GLY A 219 -32.61 -15.96 -20.21
N LYS A 220 -33.65 -15.27 -19.71
CA LYS A 220 -34.13 -14.02 -20.32
C LYS A 220 -33.01 -12.98 -20.37
N LYS A 221 -32.91 -12.28 -21.51
CA LYS A 221 -31.94 -11.18 -21.71
C LYS A 221 -32.69 -9.93 -22.19
N GLU A 222 -32.30 -8.77 -21.64
CA GLU A 222 -32.83 -7.47 -22.07
C GLU A 222 -31.70 -6.42 -22.05
N PHE A 223 -31.66 -5.58 -23.09
CA PHE A 223 -30.71 -4.48 -23.22
C PHE A 223 -31.44 -3.19 -22.91
N ILE A 224 -31.41 -2.80 -21.62
CA ILE A 224 -32.17 -1.67 -21.06
C ILE A 224 -31.36 -0.94 -20.02
N THR A 225 -31.78 0.27 -19.64
CA THR A 225 -31.15 1.01 -18.55
C THR A 225 -31.50 0.38 -17.18
N ALA A 226 -30.69 0.67 -16.16
CA ALA A 226 -30.96 0.24 -14.78
C ALA A 226 -32.36 0.67 -14.29
N LYS A 227 -32.81 1.88 -14.67
CA LYS A 227 -34.14 2.40 -14.31
C LYS A 227 -35.26 1.66 -14.98
N GLU A 228 -35.14 1.34 -16.28
CA GLU A 228 -36.12 0.56 -17.03
C GLU A 228 -36.23 -0.86 -16.46
N ALA A 229 -35.09 -1.47 -16.13
CA ALA A 229 -35.03 -2.79 -15.53
C ALA A 229 -35.78 -2.82 -14.19
N PHE A 230 -35.51 -1.86 -13.32
CA PHE A 230 -36.21 -1.71 -12.04
C PHE A 230 -37.70 -1.60 -12.22
N ASN A 231 -38.15 -0.75 -13.14
CA ASN A 231 -39.56 -0.56 -13.43
C ASN A 231 -40.23 -1.82 -14.01
N SER A 232 -39.46 -2.69 -14.69
CA SER A 232 -39.91 -3.96 -15.27
C SER A 232 -39.85 -5.15 -14.30
N GLY A 233 -39.52 -4.88 -13.04
CA GLY A 233 -39.48 -5.87 -11.98
C GLY A 233 -38.24 -6.76 -11.95
N TRP A 234 -37.15 -6.35 -12.62
CA TRP A 234 -35.87 -7.02 -12.45
C TRP A 234 -35.35 -6.82 -11.05
N ASP A 235 -34.91 -7.89 -10.41
CA ASP A 235 -34.08 -7.86 -9.21
C ASP A 235 -32.64 -8.10 -9.64
N TYR A 236 -31.87 -7.00 -9.70
CA TYR A 236 -30.55 -7.00 -10.33
C TYR A 236 -29.60 -6.07 -9.56
N PRO A 237 -28.64 -6.59 -8.77
CA PRO A 237 -27.73 -5.79 -7.97
C PRO A 237 -26.97 -4.69 -8.72
N PRO A 238 -26.58 -4.84 -10.00
CA PRO A 238 -25.97 -3.76 -10.76
C PRO A 238 -26.80 -2.46 -10.83
N GLN A 239 -28.11 -2.50 -10.65
CA GLN A 239 -28.93 -1.29 -10.55
C GLN A 239 -28.60 -0.44 -9.33
N MET A 240 -28.02 -1.06 -8.30
CA MET A 240 -27.54 -0.40 -7.07
C MET A 240 -26.03 -0.11 -7.10
N GLY A 241 -25.35 -0.38 -8.21
CA GLY A 241 -23.90 -0.23 -8.37
C GLY A 241 -23.07 -1.43 -7.88
N ASP A 242 -23.72 -2.55 -7.55
CA ASP A 242 -23.07 -3.75 -6.99
C ASP A 242 -22.53 -4.69 -8.08
N PHE A 243 -21.74 -4.14 -9.00
CA PHE A 243 -21.10 -4.89 -10.07
C PHE A 243 -19.99 -5.82 -9.53
N GLY A 244 -19.96 -7.04 -10.08
CA GLY A 244 -18.94 -8.03 -9.73
C GLY A 244 -19.15 -8.73 -8.39
N LEU A 245 -20.22 -8.42 -7.67
CA LEU A 245 -20.58 -9.04 -6.40
C LEU A 245 -21.70 -10.07 -6.60
N LEU A 246 -21.61 -11.19 -5.87
CA LEU A 246 -22.69 -12.19 -5.91
C LEU A 246 -23.96 -11.64 -5.27
N GLY A 247 -25.01 -11.58 -6.05
CA GLY A 247 -26.34 -11.19 -5.67
C GLY A 247 -27.32 -11.76 -6.70
N PRO A 248 -28.64 -11.70 -6.47
CA PRO A 248 -29.61 -12.25 -7.43
C PRO A 248 -29.55 -11.51 -8.76
N ARG A 249 -29.64 -12.24 -9.87
CA ARG A 249 -29.74 -11.74 -11.24
C ARG A 249 -30.96 -12.37 -11.88
N MET A 250 -32.16 -11.82 -11.65
CA MET A 250 -33.39 -12.41 -12.08
C MET A 250 -34.39 -11.38 -12.64
N CYS A 251 -35.21 -11.81 -13.58
CA CYS A 251 -36.34 -11.03 -14.07
C CYS A 251 -37.55 -11.13 -13.11
N GLY A 252 -38.51 -10.23 -13.22
CA GLY A 252 -39.70 -10.19 -12.36
C GLY A 252 -40.64 -11.42 -12.43
N GLY A 253 -40.37 -12.39 -13.28
CA GLY A 253 -41.13 -13.65 -13.38
C GLY A 253 -40.48 -14.86 -12.73
N CYS A 254 -39.30 -14.72 -12.14
CA CYS A 254 -38.52 -15.81 -11.51
C CYS A 254 -38.46 -15.68 -9.99
N LEU A 255 -38.10 -16.76 -9.31
CA LEU A 255 -38.01 -16.80 -7.86
C LEU A 255 -36.57 -16.65 -7.39
N LEU A 256 -36.37 -16.02 -6.21
CA LEU A 256 -35.08 -15.79 -5.60
C LEU A 256 -34.38 -17.11 -5.23
N GLU A 257 -35.14 -18.10 -4.82
CA GLU A 257 -34.66 -19.43 -4.40
C GLU A 257 -33.95 -20.20 -5.52
N ASP A 258 -34.23 -19.86 -6.77
CA ASP A 258 -33.62 -20.49 -7.94
C ASP A 258 -32.32 -19.86 -8.38
N THR A 259 -31.90 -18.77 -7.73
CA THR A 259 -30.67 -18.03 -8.08
C THR A 259 -29.42 -18.67 -7.52
N LEU A 260 -28.27 -18.43 -8.17
CA LEU A 260 -26.95 -18.82 -7.67
C LEU A 260 -26.67 -18.21 -6.27
N TYR A 261 -27.07 -16.95 -6.09
CA TYR A 261 -26.97 -16.26 -4.81
C TYR A 261 -27.63 -17.07 -3.67
N TRP A 262 -28.88 -17.49 -3.88
CA TRP A 262 -29.62 -18.26 -2.87
C TRP A 262 -28.96 -19.60 -2.58
N ARG A 263 -28.59 -20.35 -3.62
CA ARG A 263 -27.93 -21.66 -3.48
C ARG A 263 -26.61 -21.58 -2.73
N VAL A 264 -25.76 -20.59 -3.06
CA VAL A 264 -24.47 -20.41 -2.37
C VAL A 264 -24.67 -20.00 -0.92
N ASN A 265 -25.54 -19.04 -0.68
CA ASN A 265 -25.75 -18.47 0.67
C ASN A 265 -26.50 -19.42 1.60
N THR A 266 -27.53 -20.09 1.12
CA THR A 266 -28.47 -20.87 1.95
C THR A 266 -28.14 -22.35 1.96
N GLU A 267 -27.91 -22.97 0.80
CA GLU A 267 -27.66 -24.39 0.69
C GLU A 267 -26.21 -24.76 0.98
N LYS A 268 -25.26 -24.02 0.39
CA LYS A 268 -23.82 -24.27 0.57
C LYS A 268 -23.24 -23.58 1.81
N LYS A 269 -24.01 -22.69 2.46
CA LYS A 269 -23.67 -21.96 3.69
C LYS A 269 -22.29 -21.27 3.65
N VAL A 270 -21.93 -20.72 2.48
CA VAL A 270 -20.67 -19.97 2.31
C VAL A 270 -20.93 -18.52 2.68
N PRO A 271 -20.17 -17.96 3.63
CA PRO A 271 -20.33 -16.56 3.99
C PRO A 271 -19.89 -15.66 2.83
N LEU A 272 -20.80 -14.82 2.36
CA LEU A 272 -20.50 -13.79 1.36
C LEU A 272 -19.59 -12.71 1.96
N PRO A 273 -18.68 -12.08 1.18
CA PRO A 273 -18.63 -12.13 -0.30
C PRO A 273 -17.68 -13.21 -0.88
N ILE A 274 -17.17 -14.14 -0.09
CA ILE A 274 -16.17 -15.13 -0.51
C ILE A 274 -16.88 -16.28 -1.21
N VAL A 275 -16.77 -16.35 -2.54
CA VAL A 275 -17.21 -17.51 -3.32
C VAL A 275 -15.99 -18.39 -3.61
N VAL A 276 -16.03 -19.62 -3.11
CA VAL A 276 -15.01 -20.62 -3.40
C VAL A 276 -15.40 -21.35 -4.68
N GLU A 277 -14.70 -21.09 -5.78
CA GLU A 277 -15.03 -21.63 -7.12
C GLU A 277 -15.12 -23.17 -7.13
N GLY A 278 -14.35 -23.85 -6.30
CA GLY A 278 -14.35 -25.32 -6.20
C GLY A 278 -15.64 -25.97 -5.69
N ILE A 279 -16.58 -25.20 -5.15
CA ILE A 279 -17.88 -25.70 -4.69
C ILE A 279 -19.00 -25.51 -5.72
N LEU A 280 -18.72 -24.80 -6.83
CA LEU A 280 -19.69 -24.49 -7.87
C LEU A 280 -19.76 -25.64 -8.91
N THR A 281 -20.97 -25.88 -9.44
CA THR A 281 -21.11 -26.74 -10.63
C THR A 281 -20.53 -26.03 -11.86
N PRO A 282 -20.28 -26.74 -12.99
CA PRO A 282 -19.81 -26.11 -14.22
C PRO A 282 -20.74 -24.99 -14.71
N GLU A 283 -22.06 -25.13 -14.62
CA GLU A 283 -23.06 -24.14 -15.00
C GLU A 283 -23.04 -22.94 -14.06
N GLU A 284 -22.98 -23.19 -12.75
CA GLU A 284 -22.84 -22.14 -11.74
C GLU A 284 -21.55 -21.34 -11.91
N LEU A 285 -20.46 -22.01 -12.29
CA LEU A 285 -19.18 -21.36 -12.54
C LEU A 285 -19.24 -20.41 -13.74
N VAL A 286 -19.98 -20.73 -14.80
CA VAL A 286 -20.20 -19.83 -15.93
C VAL A 286 -20.94 -18.57 -15.49
N THR A 287 -22.04 -18.73 -14.73
CA THR A 287 -22.79 -17.61 -14.17
C THR A 287 -21.91 -16.75 -13.24
N TRP A 288 -21.15 -17.39 -12.36
CA TRP A 288 -20.24 -16.69 -11.46
C TRP A 288 -19.16 -15.90 -12.19
N LYS A 289 -18.53 -16.48 -13.21
CA LYS A 289 -17.51 -15.79 -14.02
C LYS A 289 -18.07 -14.57 -14.74
N ARG A 290 -19.30 -14.65 -15.26
CA ARG A 290 -19.98 -13.51 -15.86
C ARG A 290 -20.21 -12.41 -14.82
N ILE A 291 -20.76 -12.74 -13.64
CA ILE A 291 -20.98 -11.79 -12.53
C ILE A 291 -19.66 -11.14 -12.11
N LYS A 292 -18.62 -11.92 -11.94
CA LYS A 292 -17.29 -11.43 -11.53
C LYS A 292 -16.66 -10.48 -12.57
N GLY A 293 -17.01 -10.66 -13.87
CA GLY A 293 -16.57 -9.80 -14.97
C GLY A 293 -17.40 -8.53 -15.15
N GLU A 294 -18.42 -8.28 -14.33
CA GLU A 294 -19.21 -7.05 -14.41
C GLU A 294 -18.43 -5.81 -13.97
N PRO A 295 -18.68 -4.64 -14.55
CA PRO A 295 -19.69 -4.33 -15.57
C PRO A 295 -19.30 -4.68 -17.00
N GLU A 296 -18.04 -5.01 -17.28
CA GLU A 296 -17.54 -5.24 -18.64
C GLU A 296 -18.32 -6.35 -19.38
N SER A 297 -18.61 -7.46 -18.69
CA SER A 297 -19.38 -8.58 -19.25
C SER A 297 -20.85 -8.26 -19.61
N LEU A 298 -21.34 -7.11 -19.15
CA LEU A 298 -22.70 -6.63 -19.48
C LEU A 298 -22.73 -5.68 -20.67
N LEU A 299 -21.56 -5.30 -21.18
CA LEU A 299 -21.39 -4.35 -22.27
C LEU A 299 -21.08 -5.04 -23.60
N ASP A 300 -20.62 -6.28 -23.56
CA ASP A 300 -20.26 -7.03 -24.75
C ASP A 300 -21.52 -7.20 -25.64
N VAL A 301 -21.47 -6.51 -26.73
CA VAL A 301 -22.44 -6.75 -27.82
C VAL A 301 -22.08 -8.11 -28.42
N GLU A 302 -22.96 -9.07 -28.31
CA GLU A 302 -22.78 -10.33 -29.03
C GLU A 302 -22.68 -10.02 -30.54
N GLU A 303 -21.48 -9.87 -31.06
CA GLU A 303 -21.21 -9.87 -32.51
C GLU A 303 -21.32 -11.28 -33.12
N ASN A 304 -22.05 -12.21 -32.54
CA ASN A 304 -22.20 -13.53 -33.09
C ASN A 304 -23.64 -14.03 -32.90
N GLY A 305 -24.51 -13.67 -33.81
CA GLY A 305 -25.88 -14.21 -33.82
C GLY A 305 -26.74 -13.78 -35.00
N ALA A 306 -26.15 -13.64 -36.19
CA ALA A 306 -26.87 -13.64 -37.45
C ALA A 306 -26.32 -14.79 -38.30
N GLY A 307 -26.92 -15.94 -38.15
CA GLY A 307 -26.72 -17.14 -38.96
C GLY A 307 -27.96 -18.00 -38.89
#